data_4de1d1967f8356e28af7507d980322fb
#
_entry.id   4de1d1967f8356e28af7507d980322fb
#
_cell.length_a   1.000
_cell.length_b   1.000
_cell.length_c   1.000
_cell.angle_alpha   90.00
_cell.angle_beta   90.00
_cell.angle_gamma   90.00
#
_symmetry.space_group_name_H-M   'P 1'
#
loop_
_entity.id
_entity.type
_entity.pdbx_description
1 polymer ?
#
loop_
_entity_poly.entity_id
_entity_poly.type
_entity_poly.pdbx_seq_one_letter_code
_entity_poly.pdbx_strand_id
1 'polypeptide(L)'
;AIGGAAREGTDHGGQALVDAVYADARGLRVLRTHCDPLFTPRPLGPFRDLAHVPGLEDVGRRDDALLPEVCEQVFDVLRQQPTLLVVEDVHWVDAASVDVLRFLARRIETMPMLLLVTYRDTEIGPRHAARPLLGDLATLDGLSTLQLAPLSVDAVKRLAHDTALDATRVHAVTGGNPFFVTQVVKEPGLPMPSSVRDAILARVVDVPTEDFEVLQLVATAPDRLDDRVLPRLGVDLPTLRRLDDTGLLSRTETGIVFRHELARLALESTIPPGGGSRLHGRLLEALELVEPREPALLTHHAVL
;
A
#
# COMPACT_ATOMS: atom_id res chain seq x y z
N ALA A 1 -3.34 -21.84 -3.48
CA ALA A 1 -2.80 -20.55 -2.98
C ALA A 1 -3.60 -19.41 -3.58
N ILE A 2 -4.08 -18.50 -2.73
CA ILE A 2 -4.76 -17.30 -3.21
C ILE A 2 -3.76 -16.16 -3.01
N GLY A 3 -3.18 -15.68 -4.11
CA GLY A 3 -2.38 -14.47 -4.10
C GLY A 3 -3.30 -13.29 -4.44
N GLY A 4 -3.46 -12.34 -3.53
CA GLY A 4 -4.21 -11.11 -3.78
C GLY A 4 -3.23 -9.96 -3.98
N ALA A 5 -3.17 -9.39 -5.19
CA ALA A 5 -2.54 -8.09 -5.37
C ALA A 5 -3.53 -7.02 -4.94
N ALA A 6 -3.25 -6.39 -3.82
CA ALA A 6 -4.07 -5.33 -3.31
C ALA A 6 -3.47 -3.98 -3.69
N ARG A 7 -4.23 -3.14 -4.39
CA ARG A 7 -3.91 -1.73 -4.54
C ARG A 7 -4.22 -0.99 -3.25
N GLU A 8 -3.53 0.13 -3.01
CA GLU A 8 -3.61 0.96 -1.80
C GLU A 8 -5.02 1.08 -1.19
N GLY A 9 -5.10 0.89 0.11
CA GLY A 9 -6.35 0.90 0.86
C GLY A 9 -6.84 -0.47 1.31
N THR A 10 -6.03 -1.48 1.18
CA THR A 10 -6.38 -2.90 1.32
C THR A 10 -6.36 -3.46 2.73
N ASP A 11 -5.85 -2.73 3.72
CA ASP A 11 -5.90 -3.21 5.10
C ASP A 11 -7.34 -3.57 5.49
N HIS A 12 -8.33 -2.79 5.04
CA HIS A 12 -9.75 -3.09 5.27
C HIS A 12 -10.35 -4.07 4.23
N GLY A 13 -9.94 -3.99 2.97
CA GLY A 13 -10.44 -4.89 1.91
C GLY A 13 -9.82 -6.28 2.00
N GLY A 14 -8.51 -6.35 2.27
CA GLY A 14 -7.80 -7.58 2.56
C GLY A 14 -8.33 -8.24 3.81
N GLN A 15 -8.56 -7.47 4.87
CA GLN A 15 -9.18 -7.93 6.10
C GLN A 15 -10.57 -8.53 5.86
N ALA A 16 -11.44 -7.87 5.11
CA ALA A 16 -12.79 -8.37 4.80
C ALA A 16 -12.74 -9.68 4.00
N LEU A 17 -11.80 -9.82 3.07
CA LEU A 17 -11.58 -11.08 2.34
C LEU A 17 -11.10 -12.19 3.28
N VAL A 18 -10.11 -11.89 4.11
CA VAL A 18 -9.61 -12.81 5.14
C VAL A 18 -10.75 -13.22 6.05
N ASP A 19 -11.55 -12.31 6.56
CA ASP A 19 -12.69 -12.60 7.44
C ASP A 19 -13.78 -13.44 6.74
N ALA A 20 -14.02 -13.24 5.44
CA ALA A 20 -14.93 -14.06 4.65
C ALA A 20 -14.42 -15.50 4.49
N VAL A 21 -13.11 -15.66 4.22
CA VAL A 21 -12.46 -17.00 4.17
C VAL A 21 -12.50 -17.68 5.54
N TYR A 22 -12.35 -16.93 6.63
CA TYR A 22 -12.50 -17.43 8.00
C TYR A 22 -13.91 -17.96 8.27
N ALA A 23 -14.93 -17.23 7.83
CA ALA A 23 -16.33 -17.62 8.06
C ALA A 23 -16.67 -18.98 7.40
N ASP A 24 -16.03 -19.32 6.29
CA ASP A 24 -16.21 -20.58 5.55
C ASP A 24 -15.26 -21.71 5.99
N ALA A 25 -14.24 -21.39 6.78
CA ALA A 25 -13.18 -22.34 7.18
C ALA A 25 -13.61 -23.34 8.26
N ARG A 26 -14.85 -23.85 8.22
CA ARG A 26 -15.37 -24.82 9.19
C ARG A 26 -14.53 -26.10 9.17
N GLY A 27 -13.95 -26.43 10.33
CA GLY A 27 -13.12 -27.65 10.50
C GLY A 27 -11.65 -27.49 10.05
N LEU A 28 -11.22 -26.29 9.64
CA LEU A 28 -9.82 -25.96 9.38
C LEU A 28 -9.17 -25.34 10.62
N ARG A 29 -7.91 -25.67 10.87
CA ARG A 29 -7.08 -24.86 11.75
C ARG A 29 -6.70 -23.58 11.02
N VAL A 30 -7.02 -22.44 11.61
CA VAL A 30 -6.69 -21.15 11.02
C VAL A 30 -5.53 -20.54 11.79
N LEU A 31 -4.44 -20.27 11.08
CA LEU A 31 -3.25 -19.61 11.59
C LEU A 31 -3.10 -18.29 10.83
N ARG A 32 -3.07 -17.19 11.57
CA ARG A 32 -2.94 -15.86 11.03
C ARG A 32 -1.67 -15.21 11.57
N THR A 33 -0.91 -14.62 10.69
CA THR A 33 0.32 -13.91 11.00
C THR A 33 0.49 -12.75 10.04
N HIS A 34 1.35 -11.81 10.39
CA HIS A 34 1.58 -10.62 9.60
C HIS A 34 3.08 -10.29 9.52
N CYS A 35 3.46 -9.54 8.51
CA CYS A 35 4.78 -8.95 8.39
C CYS A 35 4.74 -7.51 8.92
N ASP A 36 5.70 -7.14 9.76
CA ASP A 36 5.75 -5.81 10.38
C ASP A 36 6.55 -4.81 9.53
N PRO A 37 6.11 -3.54 9.46
CA PRO A 37 6.83 -2.46 8.80
C PRO A 37 8.00 -1.97 9.69
N LEU A 38 8.97 -2.83 9.95
CA LEU A 38 10.13 -2.50 10.76
C LEU A 38 11.31 -2.11 9.91
N PHE A 39 12.07 -1.10 10.33
CA PHE A 39 13.34 -0.71 9.69
C PHE A 39 14.34 -1.87 9.58
N THR A 40 14.34 -2.74 10.58
CA THR A 40 15.10 -3.99 10.57
C THR A 40 14.10 -5.11 10.86
N PRO A 41 13.55 -5.75 9.81
CA PRO A 41 12.64 -6.87 9.98
C PRO A 41 13.28 -7.95 10.83
N ARG A 42 12.55 -8.45 11.82
CA ARG A 42 13.03 -9.57 12.65
C ARG A 42 13.04 -10.84 11.80
N PRO A 43 14.15 -11.58 11.75
CA PRO A 43 14.15 -12.87 11.06
C PRO A 43 13.03 -13.77 11.55
N LEU A 44 12.31 -14.40 10.63
CA LEU A 44 11.17 -15.27 10.90
C LEU A 44 10.00 -14.56 11.64
N GLY A 45 9.85 -13.23 11.47
CA GLY A 45 8.80 -12.44 12.14
C GLY A 45 7.44 -13.11 12.13
N PRO A 46 6.83 -13.39 10.98
CA PRO A 46 5.53 -14.04 10.85
C PRO A 46 5.45 -15.41 11.55
N PHE A 47 6.52 -16.18 11.54
CA PHE A 47 6.52 -17.52 12.17
C PHE A 47 6.72 -17.45 13.69
N ARG A 48 7.32 -16.38 14.21
CA ARG A 48 7.39 -16.14 15.66
C ARG A 48 6.01 -15.88 16.26
N ASP A 49 5.10 -15.29 15.52
CA ASP A 49 3.71 -15.08 15.95
C ASP A 49 2.98 -16.41 16.16
N LEU A 50 3.44 -17.48 15.51
CA LEU A 50 2.90 -18.82 15.63
C LEU A 50 3.47 -19.61 16.84
N ALA A 51 4.27 -19.01 17.71
CA ALA A 51 4.85 -19.67 18.89
C ALA A 51 3.80 -20.21 19.89
N HIS A 52 2.53 -19.85 19.75
CA HIS A 52 1.42 -20.40 20.51
C HIS A 52 0.92 -21.76 19.95
N VAL A 53 1.39 -22.15 18.77
CA VAL A 53 1.03 -23.41 18.12
C VAL A 53 1.95 -24.53 18.64
N PRO A 54 1.39 -25.66 19.15
CA PRO A 54 2.19 -26.77 19.60
C PRO A 54 3.17 -27.26 18.53
N GLY A 55 4.45 -27.31 18.89
CA GLY A 55 5.55 -27.67 17.99
C GLY A 55 6.21 -26.50 17.26
N LEU A 56 5.74 -25.26 17.44
CA LEU A 56 6.35 -24.03 16.89
C LEU A 56 6.86 -23.06 17.97
N GLU A 57 6.88 -23.46 19.24
CA GLU A 57 7.19 -22.60 20.40
C GLU A 57 8.58 -21.95 20.29
N ASP A 58 9.53 -22.66 19.70
CA ASP A 58 10.93 -22.25 19.59
C ASP A 58 11.30 -21.62 18.24
N VAL A 59 10.37 -21.56 17.30
CA VAL A 59 10.64 -21.00 15.98
C VAL A 59 11.04 -19.52 16.08
N GLY A 60 12.26 -19.23 15.61
CA GLY A 60 12.86 -17.90 15.64
C GLY A 60 13.26 -17.38 17.03
N ARG A 61 13.18 -18.21 18.09
CA ARG A 61 13.69 -17.87 19.43
C ARG A 61 15.10 -18.39 19.67
N ARG A 62 15.49 -19.45 18.96
CA ARG A 62 16.82 -20.05 19.06
C ARG A 62 17.73 -19.41 18.02
N ASP A 63 18.76 -18.72 18.49
CA ASP A 63 19.76 -18.06 17.62
C ASP A 63 20.65 -19.07 16.86
N ASP A 64 20.68 -20.31 17.32
CA ASP A 64 21.48 -21.42 16.76
C ASP A 64 20.68 -22.31 15.80
N ALA A 65 19.37 -22.11 15.65
CA ALA A 65 18.55 -22.91 14.75
C ALA A 65 18.91 -22.66 13.28
N LEU A 66 19.25 -23.72 12.55
CA LEU A 66 19.49 -23.62 11.12
C LEU A 66 18.16 -23.45 10.36
N LEU A 67 18.14 -22.57 9.38
CA LEU A 67 16.95 -22.30 8.59
C LEU A 67 16.31 -23.56 7.97
N PRO A 68 17.06 -24.56 7.46
CA PRO A 68 16.49 -25.82 7.01
C PRO A 68 15.71 -26.56 8.10
N GLU A 69 16.21 -26.58 9.35
CA GLU A 69 15.52 -27.22 10.48
C GLU A 69 14.20 -26.51 10.80
N VAL A 70 14.20 -25.18 10.74
CA VAL A 70 12.98 -24.38 10.91
C VAL A 70 11.97 -24.69 9.81
N CYS A 71 12.40 -24.80 8.56
CA CYS A 71 11.53 -25.15 7.44
C CYS A 71 10.86 -26.52 7.64
N GLU A 72 11.63 -27.54 8.03
CA GLU A 72 11.10 -28.90 8.29
C GLU A 72 10.17 -28.89 9.50
N GLN A 73 10.52 -28.21 10.59
CA GLN A 73 9.68 -28.08 11.78
C GLN A 73 8.32 -27.46 11.44
N VAL A 74 8.31 -26.34 10.73
CA VAL A 74 7.08 -25.66 10.31
C VAL A 74 6.26 -26.56 9.40
N PHE A 75 6.88 -27.21 8.43
CA PHE A 75 6.23 -28.15 7.52
C PHE A 75 5.58 -29.31 8.28
N ASP A 76 6.32 -29.96 9.18
CA ASP A 76 5.82 -31.10 9.96
C ASP A 76 4.61 -30.75 10.81
N VAL A 77 4.57 -29.55 11.40
CA VAL A 77 3.43 -29.07 12.18
C VAL A 77 2.23 -28.74 11.28
N LEU A 78 2.48 -28.08 10.13
CA LEU A 78 1.38 -27.65 9.26
C LEU A 78 0.72 -28.81 8.52
N ARG A 79 1.44 -29.89 8.21
CA ARG A 79 0.88 -31.07 7.50
C ARG A 79 0.01 -31.97 8.38
N GLN A 80 0.03 -31.82 9.72
CA GLN A 80 -0.67 -32.73 10.64
C GLN A 80 -2.19 -32.64 10.55
N GLN A 81 -2.74 -31.50 10.14
CA GLN A 81 -4.18 -31.30 10.01
C GLN A 81 -4.51 -30.22 8.98
N PRO A 82 -5.72 -30.23 8.42
CA PRO A 82 -6.14 -29.20 7.49
C PRO A 82 -5.96 -27.79 8.05
N THR A 83 -5.15 -26.97 7.38
CA THR A 83 -4.74 -25.66 7.89
C THR A 83 -4.92 -24.58 6.83
N LEU A 84 -5.53 -23.45 7.22
CA LEU A 84 -5.45 -22.18 6.51
C LEU A 84 -4.34 -21.35 7.17
N LEU A 85 -3.24 -21.13 6.45
CA LEU A 85 -2.19 -20.20 6.86
C LEU A 85 -2.39 -18.87 6.13
N VAL A 86 -2.63 -17.81 6.88
CA VAL A 86 -2.74 -16.44 6.38
C VAL A 86 -1.50 -15.67 6.76
N VAL A 87 -0.79 -15.14 5.77
CA VAL A 87 0.38 -14.27 5.95
C VAL A 87 0.05 -12.91 5.35
N GLU A 88 -0.14 -11.92 6.20
CA GLU A 88 -0.51 -10.58 5.78
C GLU A 88 0.71 -9.69 5.54
N ASP A 89 0.55 -8.74 4.63
CA ASP A 89 1.50 -7.67 4.32
C ASP A 89 2.91 -8.18 3.92
N VAL A 90 2.95 -9.19 3.05
CA VAL A 90 4.20 -9.83 2.58
C VAL A 90 5.16 -8.82 1.89
N HIS A 91 4.71 -7.61 1.59
CA HIS A 91 5.58 -6.52 1.17
C HIS A 91 6.53 -6.01 2.30
N TRP A 92 6.36 -6.46 3.54
CA TRP A 92 7.30 -6.21 4.65
C TRP A 92 8.04 -7.47 5.12
N VAL A 93 7.96 -8.54 4.33
CA VAL A 93 8.53 -9.84 4.71
C VAL A 93 10.06 -9.80 4.82
N ASP A 94 10.59 -10.45 5.85
CA ASP A 94 12.02 -10.70 6.01
C ASP A 94 12.50 -11.87 5.13
N ALA A 95 13.81 -11.89 4.83
CA ALA A 95 14.42 -12.89 3.94
C ALA A 95 14.28 -14.34 4.45
N ALA A 96 14.39 -14.56 5.76
CA ALA A 96 14.26 -15.90 6.34
C ALA A 96 12.81 -16.42 6.22
N SER A 97 11.82 -15.56 6.46
CA SER A 97 10.41 -15.88 6.24
C SER A 97 10.09 -16.17 4.77
N VAL A 98 10.72 -15.46 3.83
CA VAL A 98 10.60 -15.77 2.39
C VAL A 98 11.04 -17.20 2.12
N ASP A 99 12.17 -17.65 2.66
CA ASP A 99 12.68 -18.99 2.40
C ASP A 99 11.76 -20.07 2.99
N VAL A 100 11.21 -19.86 4.20
CA VAL A 100 10.20 -20.78 4.78
C VAL A 100 8.94 -20.83 3.91
N LEU A 101 8.40 -19.68 3.49
CA LEU A 101 7.22 -19.62 2.64
C LEU A 101 7.45 -20.30 1.29
N ARG A 102 8.61 -20.12 0.67
CA ARG A 102 9.00 -20.79 -0.58
C ARG A 102 9.13 -22.31 -0.39
N PHE A 103 9.72 -22.74 0.72
CA PHE A 103 9.83 -24.16 1.07
C PHE A 103 8.44 -24.82 1.18
N LEU A 104 7.50 -24.14 1.87
CA LEU A 104 6.10 -24.59 2.02
C LEU A 104 5.36 -24.58 0.66
N ALA A 105 5.48 -23.50 -0.12
CA ALA A 105 4.82 -23.34 -1.41
C ALA A 105 5.16 -24.49 -2.36
N ARG A 106 6.43 -24.88 -2.45
CA ARG A 106 6.88 -25.99 -3.31
C ARG A 106 6.35 -27.37 -2.87
N ARG A 107 5.82 -27.50 -1.67
CA ARG A 107 5.30 -28.73 -1.08
C ARG A 107 3.81 -28.67 -0.81
N ILE A 108 3.14 -27.60 -1.21
CA ILE A 108 1.75 -27.32 -0.84
C ILE A 108 0.79 -28.43 -1.31
N GLU A 109 1.08 -29.07 -2.44
CA GLU A 109 0.28 -30.18 -2.98
C GLU A 109 0.35 -31.44 -2.11
N THR A 110 1.38 -31.56 -1.28
CA THR A 110 1.56 -32.72 -0.37
C THR A 110 0.97 -32.48 1.02
N MET A 111 0.34 -31.32 1.24
CA MET A 111 -0.18 -30.89 2.53
C MET A 111 -1.66 -30.53 2.43
N PRO A 112 -2.48 -30.84 3.44
CA PRO A 112 -3.84 -30.35 3.52
C PRO A 112 -3.83 -28.86 3.96
N MET A 113 -3.25 -27.98 3.13
CA MET A 113 -3.03 -26.58 3.48
C MET A 113 -3.52 -25.63 2.40
N LEU A 114 -4.16 -24.55 2.84
CA LEU A 114 -4.40 -23.36 2.01
C LEU A 114 -3.49 -22.23 2.52
N LEU A 115 -2.66 -21.70 1.64
CA LEU A 115 -1.83 -20.52 1.91
C LEU A 115 -2.49 -19.29 1.30
N LEU A 116 -2.84 -18.32 2.13
CA LEU A 116 -3.32 -17.00 1.73
C LEU A 116 -2.24 -15.96 2.03
N VAL A 117 -1.78 -15.25 1.03
CA VAL A 117 -0.84 -14.14 1.21
C VAL A 117 -1.47 -12.84 0.72
N THR A 118 -1.28 -11.76 1.47
CA THR A 118 -1.68 -10.41 1.04
C THR A 118 -0.44 -9.53 0.86
N TYR A 119 -0.48 -8.67 -0.13
CA TYR A 119 0.62 -7.71 -0.37
C TYR A 119 0.12 -6.52 -1.19
N ARG A 120 0.87 -5.42 -1.14
CA ARG A 120 0.69 -4.27 -2.01
C ARG A 120 1.64 -4.39 -3.20
N ASP A 121 1.09 -4.52 -4.39
CA ASP A 121 1.86 -4.67 -5.64
C ASP A 121 2.74 -3.45 -5.92
N THR A 122 2.29 -2.25 -5.52
CA THR A 122 3.03 -0.99 -5.66
C THR A 122 4.29 -0.93 -4.80
N GLU A 123 4.34 -1.67 -3.68
CA GLU A 123 5.47 -1.70 -2.76
C GLU A 123 6.47 -2.83 -3.10
N ILE A 124 6.12 -3.73 -4.04
CA ILE A 124 7.00 -4.84 -4.45
C ILE A 124 7.73 -4.52 -5.77
N GLY A 125 8.85 -3.82 -5.66
CA GLY A 125 9.72 -3.53 -6.79
C GLY A 125 10.48 -4.76 -7.35
N PRO A 126 11.25 -4.61 -8.44
CA PRO A 126 11.97 -5.73 -9.08
C PRO A 126 13.01 -6.43 -8.19
N ARG A 127 13.56 -5.72 -7.20
CA ARG A 127 14.60 -6.23 -6.27
C ARG A 127 14.05 -6.52 -4.87
N HIS A 128 12.74 -6.53 -4.71
CA HIS A 128 12.10 -6.74 -3.42
C HIS A 128 12.29 -8.17 -2.92
N ALA A 129 12.47 -8.35 -1.58
CA ALA A 129 12.70 -9.65 -0.95
C ALA A 129 11.59 -10.69 -1.26
N ALA A 130 10.34 -10.26 -1.41
CA ALA A 130 9.22 -11.14 -1.73
C ALA A 130 9.20 -11.63 -3.21
N ARG A 131 9.98 -11.06 -4.12
CA ARG A 131 9.93 -11.44 -5.55
C ARG A 131 10.17 -12.93 -5.83
N PRO A 132 11.17 -13.59 -5.19
CA PRO A 132 11.36 -15.02 -5.36
C PRO A 132 10.17 -15.86 -4.91
N LEU A 133 9.51 -15.46 -3.81
CA LEU A 133 8.29 -16.13 -3.33
C LEU A 133 7.16 -15.99 -4.34
N LEU A 134 6.87 -14.76 -4.81
CA LEU A 134 5.81 -14.52 -5.79
C LEU A 134 6.09 -15.24 -7.11
N GLY A 135 7.34 -15.34 -7.52
CA GLY A 135 7.76 -16.14 -8.68
C GLY A 135 7.49 -17.62 -8.50
N ASP A 136 7.86 -18.20 -7.35
CA ASP A 136 7.58 -19.61 -7.06
C ASP A 136 6.07 -19.87 -6.99
N LEU A 137 5.28 -19.00 -6.34
CA LEU A 137 3.83 -19.09 -6.28
C LEU A 137 3.19 -19.07 -7.68
N ALA A 138 3.68 -18.20 -8.57
CA ALA A 138 3.14 -18.07 -9.93
C ALA A 138 3.31 -19.34 -10.80
N THR A 139 4.18 -20.27 -10.39
CA THR A 139 4.39 -21.55 -11.10
C THR A 139 3.51 -22.70 -10.58
N LEU A 140 2.71 -22.47 -9.54
CA LEU A 140 1.85 -23.50 -8.95
C LEU A 140 0.52 -23.60 -9.70
N ASP A 141 0.11 -24.81 -10.06
CA ASP A 141 -1.17 -25.07 -10.74
C ASP A 141 -2.40 -24.67 -9.92
N GLY A 142 -2.29 -24.69 -8.60
CA GLY A 142 -3.36 -24.32 -7.66
C GLY A 142 -3.37 -22.84 -7.25
N LEU A 143 -2.62 -21.95 -7.93
CA LEU A 143 -2.63 -20.53 -7.62
C LEU A 143 -3.91 -19.86 -8.10
N SER A 144 -4.53 -19.08 -7.21
CA SER A 144 -5.56 -18.09 -7.57
C SER A 144 -5.11 -16.71 -7.12
N THR A 145 -5.08 -15.77 -8.04
CA THR A 145 -4.73 -14.37 -7.75
C THR A 145 -5.98 -13.51 -7.77
N LEU A 146 -6.25 -12.79 -6.69
CA LEU A 146 -7.36 -11.87 -6.58
C LEU A 146 -6.83 -10.44 -6.48
N GLN A 147 -7.15 -9.62 -7.47
CA GLN A 147 -6.85 -8.19 -7.44
C GLN A 147 -8.05 -7.43 -6.87
N LEU A 148 -7.87 -6.78 -5.72
CA LEU A 148 -8.91 -5.98 -5.08
C LEU A 148 -8.99 -4.61 -5.77
N ALA A 149 -10.16 -4.31 -6.33
CA ALA A 149 -10.44 -2.98 -6.86
C ALA A 149 -10.87 -2.01 -5.74
N PRO A 150 -10.71 -0.70 -5.94
CA PRO A 150 -11.34 0.31 -5.09
C PRO A 150 -12.85 0.08 -4.98
N LEU A 151 -13.47 0.55 -3.89
CA LEU A 151 -14.91 0.51 -3.70
C LEU A 151 -15.61 1.28 -4.83
N SER A 152 -16.68 0.70 -5.39
CA SER A 152 -17.54 1.41 -6.34
C SER A 152 -18.37 2.48 -5.61
N VAL A 153 -18.95 3.45 -6.37
CA VAL A 153 -19.88 4.45 -5.82
C VAL A 153 -21.05 3.79 -5.09
N ASP A 154 -21.56 2.67 -5.61
CA ASP A 154 -22.64 1.92 -4.96
C ASP A 154 -22.20 1.25 -3.65
N ALA A 155 -20.95 0.78 -3.58
CA ALA A 155 -20.41 0.27 -2.33
C ALA A 155 -20.23 1.39 -1.29
N VAL A 156 -19.74 2.55 -1.71
CA VAL A 156 -19.63 3.75 -0.86
C VAL A 156 -21.02 4.18 -0.38
N LYS A 157 -22.04 4.17 -1.25
CA LYS A 157 -23.42 4.48 -0.89
C LYS A 157 -23.99 3.54 0.20
N ARG A 158 -23.66 2.24 0.11
CA ARG A 158 -24.05 1.30 1.17
C ARG A 158 -23.36 1.57 2.49
N LEU A 159 -22.07 1.94 2.47
CA LEU A 159 -21.32 2.29 3.69
C LEU A 159 -21.78 3.61 4.31
N ALA A 160 -22.20 4.56 3.50
CA ALA A 160 -22.63 5.87 3.93
C ALA A 160 -24.16 5.98 4.16
N HIS A 161 -24.91 4.87 4.14
CA HIS A 161 -26.39 4.88 4.10
C HIS A 161 -27.04 5.58 5.29
N ASP A 162 -26.39 5.55 6.46
CA ASP A 162 -26.88 6.21 7.69
C ASP A 162 -26.37 7.64 7.86
N THR A 163 -25.70 8.20 6.83
CA THR A 163 -25.16 9.56 6.87
C THR A 163 -25.81 10.45 5.83
N ALA A 164 -25.69 11.78 6.00
CA ALA A 164 -26.12 12.76 5.00
C ALA A 164 -25.05 12.99 3.90
N LEU A 165 -24.03 12.14 3.80
CA LEU A 165 -22.93 12.31 2.84
C LEU A 165 -23.37 11.93 1.41
N ASP A 166 -22.93 12.72 0.45
CA ASP A 166 -23.05 12.36 -0.96
C ASP A 166 -21.98 11.30 -1.32
N ALA A 167 -22.44 10.09 -1.59
CA ALA A 167 -21.57 8.96 -1.92
C ALA A 167 -20.69 9.20 -3.15
N THR A 168 -21.18 9.95 -4.15
CA THR A 168 -20.43 10.30 -5.35
C THR A 168 -19.25 11.22 -4.99
N ARG A 169 -19.50 12.20 -4.14
CA ARG A 169 -18.47 13.11 -3.64
C ARG A 169 -17.45 12.39 -2.75
N VAL A 170 -17.92 11.54 -1.84
CA VAL A 170 -17.03 10.71 -1.00
C VAL A 170 -16.14 9.83 -1.87
N HIS A 171 -16.72 9.16 -2.87
CA HIS A 171 -15.94 8.34 -3.80
C HIS A 171 -14.90 9.18 -4.57
N ALA A 172 -15.28 10.37 -5.08
CA ALA A 172 -14.38 11.23 -5.83
C ALA A 172 -13.16 11.67 -5.01
N VAL A 173 -13.35 12.06 -3.74
CA VAL A 173 -12.23 12.52 -2.88
C VAL A 173 -11.38 11.40 -2.32
N THR A 174 -11.95 10.19 -2.14
CA THR A 174 -11.28 9.02 -1.57
C THR A 174 -10.69 8.09 -2.64
N GLY A 175 -11.08 8.27 -3.90
CA GLY A 175 -10.77 7.31 -4.98
C GLY A 175 -11.36 5.91 -4.73
N GLY A 176 -12.36 5.79 -3.85
CA GLY A 176 -12.92 4.49 -3.42
C GLY A 176 -12.00 3.68 -2.50
N ASN A 177 -10.94 4.29 -1.95
CA ASN A 177 -10.08 3.63 -0.99
C ASN A 177 -10.87 3.26 0.27
N PRO A 178 -10.99 1.96 0.66
CA PRO A 178 -11.84 1.52 1.77
C PRO A 178 -11.51 2.20 3.10
N PHE A 179 -10.23 2.41 3.40
CA PHE A 179 -9.80 3.10 4.62
C PHE A 179 -10.29 4.54 4.63
N PHE A 180 -10.00 5.30 3.56
CA PHE A 180 -10.42 6.70 3.47
C PHE A 180 -11.95 6.85 3.50
N VAL A 181 -12.66 5.99 2.76
CA VAL A 181 -14.14 5.98 2.78
C VAL A 181 -14.64 5.77 4.21
N THR A 182 -14.11 4.77 4.92
CA THR A 182 -14.54 4.46 6.29
C THR A 182 -14.28 5.61 7.26
N GLN A 183 -13.12 6.28 7.14
CA GLN A 183 -12.82 7.43 8.01
C GLN A 183 -13.72 8.63 7.71
N VAL A 184 -13.95 8.96 6.44
CA VAL A 184 -14.86 10.05 6.05
C VAL A 184 -16.30 9.78 6.50
N VAL A 185 -16.76 8.53 6.42
CA VAL A 185 -18.09 8.13 6.89
C VAL A 185 -18.22 8.20 8.41
N LYS A 186 -17.16 7.89 9.16
CA LYS A 186 -17.14 8.00 10.63
C LYS A 186 -17.16 9.43 11.14
N GLU A 187 -16.57 10.37 10.39
CA GLU A 187 -16.45 11.78 10.78
C GLU A 187 -17.13 12.71 9.73
N PRO A 188 -18.45 12.58 9.54
CA PRO A 188 -19.18 13.37 8.56
C PRO A 188 -19.15 14.85 8.97
N GLY A 189 -18.72 15.72 8.06
CA GLY A 189 -18.66 17.16 8.29
C GLY A 189 -17.26 17.73 8.42
N LEU A 190 -16.22 16.89 8.51
CA LEU A 190 -14.84 17.34 8.36
C LEU A 190 -14.40 17.23 6.89
N PRO A 191 -13.74 18.27 6.35
CA PRO A 191 -13.18 18.21 4.99
C PRO A 191 -12.14 17.09 4.85
N MET A 192 -11.43 16.79 5.93
CA MET A 192 -10.47 15.71 6.05
C MET A 192 -10.38 15.24 7.50
N PRO A 193 -10.66 13.95 7.79
CA PRO A 193 -10.41 13.36 9.10
C PRO A 193 -8.92 13.43 9.48
N SER A 194 -8.62 13.69 10.76
CA SER A 194 -7.23 13.76 11.24
C SER A 194 -6.48 12.45 11.02
N SER A 195 -7.14 11.31 11.23
CA SER A 195 -6.59 9.98 10.99
C SER A 195 -6.14 9.76 9.54
N VAL A 196 -6.90 10.30 8.57
CA VAL A 196 -6.55 10.25 7.14
C VAL A 196 -5.32 11.11 6.86
N ARG A 197 -5.32 12.34 7.38
CA ARG A 197 -4.17 13.25 7.22
C ARG A 197 -2.90 12.64 7.80
N ASP A 198 -2.97 12.11 9.02
CA ASP A 198 -1.82 11.54 9.71
C ASP A 198 -1.29 10.28 8.99
N ALA A 199 -2.19 9.43 8.46
CA ALA A 199 -1.80 8.27 7.65
C ALA A 199 -1.10 8.66 6.34
N ILE A 200 -1.52 9.76 5.71
CA ILE A 200 -0.88 10.29 4.51
C ILE A 200 0.49 10.88 4.84
N LEU A 201 0.57 11.70 5.89
CA LEU A 201 1.82 12.36 6.28
C LEU A 201 2.87 11.37 6.79
N ALA A 202 2.46 10.26 7.40
CA ALA A 202 3.37 9.18 7.79
C ALA A 202 4.14 8.57 6.60
N ARG A 203 3.57 8.59 5.40
CA ARG A 203 4.23 8.07 4.18
C ARG A 203 5.35 8.95 3.64
N VAL A 204 5.41 10.18 4.10
CA VAL A 204 6.39 11.18 3.63
C VAL A 204 7.37 11.61 4.71
N VAL A 205 7.36 10.93 5.86
CA VAL A 205 8.21 11.27 7.01
C VAL A 205 9.71 11.17 6.67
N ASP A 206 10.07 10.18 5.86
CA ASP A 206 11.45 9.91 5.44
C ASP A 206 11.82 10.53 4.08
N VAL A 207 10.89 11.28 3.47
CA VAL A 207 11.14 11.96 2.19
C VAL A 207 12.10 13.15 2.43
N PRO A 208 13.19 13.27 1.66
CA PRO A 208 14.09 14.42 1.75
C PRO A 208 13.34 15.74 1.57
N THR A 209 13.77 16.79 2.25
CA THR A 209 13.09 18.10 2.22
C THR A 209 12.91 18.64 0.79
N GLU A 210 13.90 18.42 -0.07
CA GLU A 210 13.85 18.85 -1.47
C GLU A 210 12.75 18.11 -2.25
N ASP A 211 12.62 16.81 -2.04
CA ASP A 211 11.59 15.98 -2.66
C ASP A 211 10.19 16.27 -2.07
N PHE A 212 10.13 16.59 -0.77
CA PHE A 212 8.89 17.00 -0.12
C PHE A 212 8.34 18.30 -0.73
N GLU A 213 9.21 19.24 -1.09
CA GLU A 213 8.79 20.46 -1.80
C GLU A 213 8.19 20.14 -3.18
N VAL A 214 8.67 19.10 -3.86
CA VAL A 214 8.07 18.64 -5.13
C VAL A 214 6.64 18.13 -4.90
N LEU A 215 6.38 17.39 -3.81
CA LEU A 215 5.02 17.00 -3.44
C LEU A 215 4.12 18.21 -3.22
N GLN A 216 4.62 19.27 -2.57
CA GLN A 216 3.88 20.52 -2.40
C GLN A 216 3.63 21.23 -3.73
N LEU A 217 4.57 21.20 -4.68
CA LEU A 217 4.36 21.73 -6.04
C LEU A 217 3.27 20.96 -6.78
N VAL A 218 3.26 19.62 -6.69
CA VAL A 218 2.18 18.79 -7.26
C VAL A 218 0.84 19.12 -6.60
N ALA A 219 0.81 19.36 -5.27
CA ALA A 219 -0.41 19.72 -4.55
C ALA A 219 -0.96 21.11 -4.94
N THR A 220 -0.07 22.01 -5.39
CA THR A 220 -0.41 23.37 -5.81
C THR A 220 -0.88 23.43 -7.27
N ALA A 221 -0.56 22.40 -8.09
CA ALA A 221 -1.01 22.33 -9.47
C ALA A 221 -2.52 22.01 -9.52
N PRO A 222 -3.33 22.75 -10.33
CA PRO A 222 -4.80 22.63 -10.30
C PRO A 222 -5.29 21.26 -10.82
N ASP A 223 -4.56 20.64 -11.71
CA ASP A 223 -4.97 19.41 -12.38
C ASP A 223 -3.84 18.34 -12.29
N ARG A 224 -2.68 18.69 -12.84
CA ARG A 224 -1.47 17.86 -12.83
C ARG A 224 -0.22 18.73 -12.87
N LEU A 225 0.89 18.19 -12.40
CA LEU A 225 2.20 18.78 -12.68
C LEU A 225 2.73 18.20 -13.99
N ASP A 226 2.82 19.05 -15.01
CA ASP A 226 3.21 18.68 -16.38
C ASP A 226 4.66 18.17 -16.43
N ASP A 227 4.89 17.08 -17.16
CA ASP A 227 6.24 16.50 -17.32
C ASP A 227 7.25 17.49 -17.92
N ARG A 228 6.80 18.44 -18.74
CA ARG A 228 7.66 19.45 -19.39
C ARG A 228 8.27 20.43 -18.38
N VAL A 229 7.61 20.67 -17.25
CA VAL A 229 8.13 21.59 -16.21
C VAL A 229 9.07 20.90 -15.23
N LEU A 230 9.06 19.58 -15.12
CA LEU A 230 9.86 18.83 -14.14
C LEU A 230 11.36 19.17 -14.20
N PRO A 231 12.02 19.19 -15.37
CA PRO A 231 13.43 19.56 -15.45
C PRO A 231 13.72 21.02 -15.03
N ARG A 232 12.73 21.92 -15.22
CA ARG A 232 12.83 23.34 -14.83
C ARG A 232 12.69 23.52 -13.32
N LEU A 233 11.96 22.63 -12.67
CA LEU A 233 11.81 22.58 -11.23
C LEU A 233 12.93 21.82 -10.52
N GLY A 234 13.93 21.28 -11.28
CA GLY A 234 15.03 20.50 -10.75
C GLY A 234 14.64 19.06 -10.38
N VAL A 235 13.52 18.57 -10.89
CA VAL A 235 13.02 17.21 -10.61
C VAL A 235 13.67 16.23 -11.59
N ASP A 236 14.51 15.35 -11.08
CA ASP A 236 15.19 14.32 -11.84
C ASP A 236 14.57 12.93 -11.68
N LEU A 237 15.07 11.94 -12.43
CA LEU A 237 14.57 10.56 -12.35
C LEU A 237 14.73 9.91 -10.96
N PRO A 238 15.86 10.09 -10.23
CA PRO A 238 15.97 9.62 -8.85
C PRO A 238 14.90 10.19 -7.92
N THR A 239 14.64 11.49 -7.98
CA THR A 239 13.57 12.16 -7.26
C THR A 239 12.21 11.54 -7.58
N LEU A 240 11.89 11.38 -8.87
CA LEU A 240 10.62 10.78 -9.28
C LEU A 240 10.44 9.36 -8.72
N ARG A 241 11.50 8.56 -8.68
CA ARG A 241 11.43 7.21 -8.10
C ARG A 241 11.14 7.23 -6.60
N ARG A 242 11.83 8.10 -5.84
CA ARG A 242 11.56 8.25 -4.41
C ARG A 242 10.14 8.72 -4.12
N LEU A 243 9.61 9.62 -4.96
CA LEU A 243 8.23 10.08 -4.85
C LEU A 243 7.21 9.01 -5.22
N ASP A 244 7.49 8.19 -6.24
CA ASP A 244 6.66 7.02 -6.58
C ASP A 244 6.62 5.99 -5.44
N ASP A 245 7.74 5.79 -4.74
CA ASP A 245 7.84 4.87 -3.60
C ASP A 245 6.94 5.29 -2.42
N THR A 246 6.57 6.57 -2.32
CA THR A 246 5.57 7.01 -1.33
C THR A 246 4.17 6.44 -1.58
N GLY A 247 3.90 6.01 -2.81
CA GLY A 247 2.59 5.54 -3.26
C GLY A 247 1.51 6.62 -3.32
N LEU A 248 1.84 7.90 -3.11
CA LEU A 248 0.86 9.00 -3.13
C LEU A 248 0.58 9.52 -4.53
N LEU A 249 1.52 9.35 -5.45
CA LEU A 249 1.45 9.89 -6.79
C LEU A 249 1.04 8.83 -7.83
N SER A 250 0.54 9.30 -8.96
CA SER A 250 0.22 8.52 -10.14
C SER A 250 0.73 9.24 -11.38
N ARG A 251 1.27 8.48 -12.34
CA ARG A 251 1.67 9.01 -13.65
C ARG A 251 0.47 9.05 -14.57
N THR A 252 0.33 10.16 -15.29
CA THR A 252 -0.57 10.29 -16.44
C THR A 252 0.25 10.29 -17.73
N GLU A 253 -0.39 10.40 -18.89
CA GLU A 253 0.32 10.51 -20.17
C GLU A 253 1.23 11.74 -20.27
N THR A 254 0.91 12.80 -19.54
CA THR A 254 1.57 14.11 -19.68
C THR A 254 2.04 14.73 -18.38
N GLY A 255 1.97 14.00 -17.25
CA GLY A 255 2.37 14.58 -15.97
C GLY A 255 2.15 13.68 -14.77
N ILE A 256 2.20 14.30 -13.60
CA ILE A 256 2.07 13.65 -12.29
C ILE A 256 0.87 14.24 -11.56
N VAL A 257 0.10 13.36 -10.92
CA VAL A 257 -1.07 13.73 -10.09
C VAL A 257 -1.04 12.98 -8.77
N PHE A 258 -1.76 13.47 -7.77
CA PHE A 258 -2.07 12.64 -6.62
C PHE A 258 -3.07 11.54 -6.96
N ARG A 259 -2.90 10.35 -6.42
CA ARG A 259 -3.84 9.22 -6.59
C ARG A 259 -5.21 9.52 -6.00
N HIS A 260 -5.23 10.31 -4.92
CA HIS A 260 -6.43 10.65 -4.15
C HIS A 260 -6.41 12.12 -3.80
N GLU A 261 -7.55 12.78 -3.93
CA GLU A 261 -7.69 14.20 -3.60
C GLU A 261 -7.36 14.46 -2.10
N LEU A 262 -7.68 13.52 -1.21
CA LEU A 262 -7.30 13.63 0.21
C LEU A 262 -5.78 13.69 0.41
N ALA A 263 -5.00 13.00 -0.43
CA ALA A 263 -3.54 13.08 -0.36
C ALA A 263 -3.06 14.47 -0.81
N ARG A 264 -3.63 15.03 -1.86
CA ARG A 264 -3.36 16.40 -2.31
C ARG A 264 -3.64 17.41 -1.20
N LEU A 265 -4.84 17.35 -0.60
CA LEU A 265 -5.27 18.24 0.47
C LEU A 265 -4.40 18.10 1.74
N ALA A 266 -3.96 16.89 2.08
CA ALA A 266 -3.06 16.66 3.21
C ALA A 266 -1.72 17.36 2.98
N LEU A 267 -1.11 17.21 1.79
CA LEU A 267 0.15 17.85 1.44
C LEU A 267 -0.01 19.38 1.33
N GLU A 268 -1.09 19.86 0.72
CA GLU A 268 -1.42 21.29 0.65
C GLU A 268 -1.49 21.92 2.06
N SER A 269 -2.10 21.21 3.03
CA SER A 269 -2.20 21.68 4.42
C SER A 269 -0.85 21.85 5.14
N THR A 270 0.22 21.28 4.59
CA THR A 270 1.59 21.43 5.13
C THR A 270 2.30 22.68 4.62
N ILE A 271 1.74 23.37 3.63
CA ILE A 271 2.32 24.59 3.07
C ILE A 271 2.15 25.71 4.11
N PRO A 272 3.25 26.30 4.59
CA PRO A 272 3.16 27.35 5.59
C PRO A 272 2.52 28.63 5.01
N PRO A 273 1.96 29.51 5.85
CA PRO A 273 1.43 30.80 5.41
C PRO A 273 2.45 31.56 4.57
N GLY A 274 2.05 32.02 3.39
CA GLY A 274 2.93 32.69 2.42
C GLY A 274 3.78 31.73 1.55
N GLY A 275 3.84 30.43 1.86
CA GLY A 275 4.55 29.44 1.06
C GLY A 275 3.86 29.19 -0.28
N GLY A 276 2.52 29.27 -0.32
CA GLY A 276 1.73 29.07 -1.54
C GLY A 276 2.16 29.99 -2.67
N SER A 277 2.24 31.30 -2.43
CA SER A 277 2.65 32.27 -3.45
C SER A 277 4.06 31.99 -4.00
N ARG A 278 4.99 31.48 -3.17
CA ARG A 278 6.32 31.07 -3.61
C ARG A 278 6.23 29.87 -4.55
N LEU A 279 5.41 28.86 -4.24
CA LEU A 279 5.24 27.68 -5.05
C LEU A 279 4.54 28.03 -6.38
N HIS A 280 3.49 28.85 -6.35
CA HIS A 280 2.84 29.37 -7.55
C HIS A 280 3.81 30.15 -8.46
N GLY A 281 4.66 31.00 -7.86
CA GLY A 281 5.69 31.74 -8.61
C GLY A 281 6.67 30.79 -9.31
N ARG A 282 7.17 29.75 -8.64
CA ARG A 282 8.05 28.74 -9.24
C ARG A 282 7.37 27.98 -10.38
N LEU A 283 6.09 27.62 -10.23
CA LEU A 283 5.32 26.95 -11.28
C LEU A 283 5.12 27.88 -12.47
N LEU A 284 4.81 29.15 -12.23
CA LEU A 284 4.65 30.16 -13.28
C LEU A 284 5.93 30.33 -14.10
N GLU A 285 7.07 30.55 -13.43
CA GLU A 285 8.37 30.67 -14.09
C GLU A 285 8.71 29.43 -14.93
N ALA A 286 8.44 28.23 -14.42
CA ALA A 286 8.70 26.99 -15.15
C ALA A 286 7.76 26.85 -16.38
N LEU A 287 6.48 27.21 -16.23
CA LEU A 287 5.47 27.14 -17.30
C LEU A 287 5.72 28.18 -18.41
N GLU A 288 6.25 29.36 -18.10
CA GLU A 288 6.61 30.37 -19.08
C GLU A 288 7.71 29.90 -20.06
N LEU A 289 8.52 28.96 -19.65
CA LEU A 289 9.67 28.44 -20.40
C LEU A 289 9.35 27.18 -21.23
N VAL A 290 8.12 26.69 -21.21
CA VAL A 290 7.70 25.47 -21.96
C VAL A 290 6.68 25.77 -23.01
N GLU A 291 6.75 25.07 -24.12
CA GLU A 291 5.79 25.20 -25.26
C GLU A 291 5.09 23.85 -25.51
N PRO A 292 3.81 23.86 -25.96
CA PRO A 292 2.94 25.03 -26.10
C PRO A 292 2.55 25.61 -24.74
N ARG A 293 2.39 26.93 -24.68
CA ARG A 293 1.92 27.61 -23.48
C ARG A 293 0.44 27.34 -23.24
N GLU A 294 0.10 27.14 -21.97
CA GLU A 294 -1.29 26.96 -21.54
C GLU A 294 -1.77 28.23 -20.78
N PRO A 295 -2.46 29.16 -21.45
CA PRO A 295 -2.81 30.45 -20.84
C PRO A 295 -3.64 30.32 -19.56
N ALA A 296 -4.47 29.30 -19.45
CA ALA A 296 -5.29 29.06 -18.25
C ALA A 296 -4.42 28.74 -17.03
N LEU A 297 -3.38 27.88 -17.18
CA LEU A 297 -2.44 27.54 -16.11
C LEU A 297 -1.58 28.74 -15.73
N LEU A 298 -1.08 29.50 -16.71
CA LEU A 298 -0.30 30.71 -16.45
C LEU A 298 -1.13 31.72 -15.67
N THR A 299 -2.38 31.96 -16.05
CA THR A 299 -3.29 32.87 -15.33
C THR A 299 -3.57 32.36 -13.92
N HIS A 300 -3.81 31.05 -13.74
CA HIS A 300 -4.07 30.46 -12.44
C HIS A 300 -2.92 30.75 -11.46
N HIS A 301 -1.67 30.49 -11.89
CA HIS A 301 -0.53 30.69 -11.01
C HIS A 301 -0.09 32.15 -10.86
N ALA A 302 -0.46 33.03 -11.79
CA ALA A 302 -0.15 34.45 -11.68
C ALA A 302 -1.04 35.23 -10.68
N VAL A 303 -2.22 34.68 -10.36
CA VAL A 303 -3.21 35.34 -9.48
C VAL A 303 -3.08 34.90 -8.03
N LEU A 304 -2.50 33.73 -7.77
CA LEU A 304 -2.33 33.09 -6.47
C LEU A 304 -0.91 33.26 -5.93
#